data_2146dc4f923ca30d18e4442bb7552102
#
_entry.id   2146dc4f923ca30d18e4442bb7552102
#
_cell.length_a   1.000
_cell.length_b   1.000
_cell.length_c   1.000
_cell.angle_alpha   90.00
_cell.angle_beta   90.00
_cell.angle_gamma   90.00
#
_symmetry.space_group_name_H-M   'P 1'
#
loop_
_entity.id
_entity.type
_entity.pdbx_description
1 polymer ?
#
loop_
_entity_poly.entity_id
_entity_poly.type
_entity_poly.pdbx_seq_one_letter_code
_entity_poly.pdbx_strand_id
1 'polypeptide(L)' 'MKTHVFRIEIEEDEDGRWAATCPVLPGCATWGHTQEEALRNIQEAVAAYVADLIAMGETIPPADTALDAPAVSVVTA' A
#
# COMPACT_ATOMS: atom_id res chain seq x y z
N MET A 1 -7.22 15.85 10.81
CA MET A 1 -7.31 14.84 9.75
C MET A 1 -6.09 14.96 8.85
N LYS A 2 -5.41 13.85 8.60
CA LYS A 2 -4.20 13.80 7.75
C LYS A 2 -4.39 12.78 6.66
N THR A 3 -3.86 13.07 5.47
CA THR A 3 -3.86 12.15 4.35
C THR A 3 -2.42 11.69 4.10
N HIS A 4 -2.22 10.38 4.04
CA HIS A 4 -0.93 9.77 3.75
C HIS A 4 -1.03 9.10 2.39
N VAL A 5 -0.11 9.40 1.49
CA VAL A 5 -0.07 8.82 0.15
C VAL A 5 1.19 7.98 0.02
N PHE A 6 1.03 6.73 -0.41
CA PHE A 6 2.14 5.80 -0.56
C PHE A 6 2.16 5.26 -1.98
N ARG A 7 3.35 5.30 -2.60
CA ARG A 7 3.56 4.65 -3.88
C ARG A 7 3.50 3.14 -3.69
N ILE A 8 2.86 2.45 -4.63
CA ILE A 8 2.86 1.00 -4.66
C ILE A 8 3.46 0.51 -5.97
N GLU A 9 3.96 -0.72 -5.95
CA GLU A 9 4.40 -1.43 -7.13
C GLU A 9 3.44 -2.56 -7.39
N ILE A 10 3.05 -2.74 -8.65
CA ILE A 10 2.13 -3.79 -9.04
C ILE A 10 2.68 -4.49 -10.26
N GLU A 11 2.62 -5.83 -10.28
CA GLU A 11 3.28 -6.64 -11.27
C GLU A 11 2.51 -7.94 -11.48
N GLU A 12 2.38 -8.36 -12.72
CA GLU A 12 1.77 -9.64 -13.04
C GLU A 12 2.81 -10.75 -12.95
N ASP A 13 2.45 -11.83 -12.24
CA ASP A 13 3.29 -13.02 -12.12
C ASP A 13 3.14 -13.93 -13.34
N GLU A 14 4.06 -14.88 -13.48
CA GLU A 14 4.05 -15.85 -14.57
C GLU A 14 2.77 -16.69 -14.63
N ASP A 15 2.14 -16.93 -13.48
CA ASP A 15 0.90 -17.71 -13.41
C ASP A 15 -0.37 -16.86 -13.57
N GLY A 16 -0.24 -15.60 -13.92
CA GLY A 16 -1.36 -14.69 -14.16
C GLY A 16 -1.90 -13.99 -12.93
N ARG A 17 -1.33 -14.24 -11.75
CA ARG A 17 -1.68 -13.49 -10.55
C ARG A 17 -0.95 -12.14 -10.52
N TRP A 18 -1.53 -11.20 -9.77
CA TRP A 18 -0.96 -9.86 -9.63
C TRP A 18 -0.44 -9.68 -8.22
N ALA A 19 0.82 -9.27 -8.11
CA ALA A 19 1.45 -8.94 -6.83
C ALA A 19 1.43 -7.43 -6.64
N ALA A 20 1.20 -6.98 -5.41
CA ALA A 20 1.23 -5.56 -5.06
C ALA A 20 2.06 -5.39 -3.78
N THR A 21 2.94 -4.39 -3.79
CA THR A 21 3.78 -4.07 -2.64
C THR A 21 3.79 -2.58 -2.37
N CYS A 22 4.01 -2.22 -1.12
CA CYS A 22 4.25 -0.84 -0.71
C CYS A 22 5.68 -0.72 -0.21
N PRO A 23 6.63 -0.26 -1.04
CA PRO A 23 8.06 -0.30 -0.68
C PRO A 23 8.44 0.45 0.58
N VAL A 24 7.75 1.55 0.91
CA VAL A 24 8.07 2.35 2.10
C VAL A 24 7.56 1.72 3.39
N LEU A 25 6.71 0.70 3.31
CA LEU A 25 6.21 -0.04 4.47
C LEU A 25 6.78 -1.46 4.42
N PRO A 26 7.86 -1.75 5.15
CA PRO A 26 8.51 -3.06 5.08
C PRO A 26 7.55 -4.22 5.35
N GLY A 27 7.55 -5.19 4.48
CA GLY A 27 6.69 -6.37 4.58
C GLY A 27 5.25 -6.15 4.13
N CYS A 28 4.88 -4.95 3.69
CA CYS A 28 3.52 -4.68 3.22
C CYS A 28 3.38 -5.14 1.77
N ALA A 29 2.82 -6.33 1.59
CA ALA A 29 2.66 -6.95 0.28
C ALA A 29 1.39 -7.79 0.26
N THR A 30 0.80 -7.90 -0.92
CA THR A 30 -0.39 -8.73 -1.14
C THR A 30 -0.45 -9.16 -2.61
N TRP A 31 -1.52 -9.85 -2.98
CA TRP A 31 -1.72 -10.29 -4.35
C TRP A 31 -3.23 -10.36 -4.65
N GLY A 32 -3.55 -10.54 -5.93
CA GLY A 32 -4.92 -10.74 -6.37
C GLY A 32 -4.95 -11.49 -7.69
N HIS A 33 -6.12 -11.99 -8.07
CA HIS A 33 -6.32 -12.68 -9.33
C HIS A 33 -6.37 -11.72 -10.52
N THR A 34 -6.68 -10.45 -10.25
CA THR A 34 -6.69 -9.38 -11.24
C THR A 34 -5.93 -8.18 -10.69
N GLN A 35 -5.55 -7.26 -11.57
CA GLN A 35 -4.90 -6.03 -11.17
C GLN A 35 -5.79 -5.23 -10.20
N GLU A 36 -7.08 -5.15 -10.50
CA GLU A 36 -8.03 -4.42 -9.66
C GLU A 36 -8.16 -5.03 -8.27
N GLU A 37 -8.17 -6.36 -8.19
CA GLU A 37 -8.22 -7.06 -6.91
C GLU A 37 -6.95 -6.81 -6.10
N ALA A 38 -5.78 -6.88 -6.75
CA ALA A 38 -4.51 -6.61 -6.07
C ALA A 38 -4.44 -5.17 -5.56
N LEU A 39 -4.93 -4.20 -6.33
CA LEU A 39 -4.99 -2.80 -5.90
C LEU A 39 -5.90 -2.62 -4.70
N ARG A 40 -7.05 -3.26 -4.68
CA ARG A 40 -7.98 -3.21 -3.55
C ARG A 40 -7.35 -3.85 -2.32
N ASN A 41 -6.71 -5.00 -2.50
CA ASN A 41 -6.06 -5.72 -1.40
C ASN A 41 -4.89 -4.92 -0.80
N ILE A 42 -4.09 -4.27 -1.63
CA ILE A 42 -2.98 -3.46 -1.10
C ILE A 42 -3.49 -2.19 -0.39
N GLN A 43 -4.61 -1.63 -0.84
CA GLN A 43 -5.24 -0.52 -0.14
C GLN A 43 -5.61 -0.92 1.29
N GLU A 44 -6.21 -2.09 1.46
CA GLU A 44 -6.56 -2.62 2.78
C GLU A 44 -5.31 -2.94 3.61
N ALA A 45 -4.30 -3.53 2.98
CA ALA A 45 -3.06 -3.88 3.67
C ALA A 45 -2.32 -2.64 4.18
N VAL A 46 -2.25 -1.60 3.36
CA VAL A 46 -1.62 -0.33 3.76
C VAL A 46 -2.39 0.33 4.90
N ALA A 47 -3.73 0.35 4.81
CA ALA A 47 -4.56 0.93 5.87
C ALA A 47 -4.35 0.20 7.20
N ALA A 48 -4.31 -1.13 7.18
CA ALA A 48 -4.07 -1.93 8.38
C ALA A 48 -2.66 -1.69 8.94
N TYR A 49 -1.66 -1.60 8.05
CA TYR A 49 -0.28 -1.35 8.46
C TYR A 49 -0.14 0.00 9.15
N VAL A 50 -0.74 1.04 8.59
CA VAL A 50 -0.72 2.39 9.18
C VAL A 50 -1.45 2.39 10.54
N ALA A 51 -2.58 1.72 10.64
CA ALA A 51 -3.32 1.60 11.90
C ALA A 51 -2.46 0.95 12.99
N ASP A 52 -1.69 -0.09 12.63
CA ASP A 52 -0.79 -0.76 13.56
C ASP A 52 0.35 0.16 14.01
N LEU A 53 0.93 0.94 13.10
CA LEU A 53 1.97 1.90 13.45
C LEU A 53 1.45 2.93 14.46
N ILE A 54 0.25 3.44 14.24
CA ILE A 54 -0.39 4.38 15.15
C ILE A 54 -0.60 3.74 16.52
N ALA A 55 -1.12 2.53 16.55
CA ALA A 55 -1.39 1.80 17.79
C ALA A 55 -0.12 1.54 18.60
N MET A 56 1.01 1.32 17.92
CA MET A 56 2.30 1.11 18.55
C MET A 56 3.05 2.41 18.86
N GLY A 57 2.51 3.56 18.49
CA GLY A 57 3.17 4.85 18.70
C GLY A 57 4.36 5.08 17.77
N GLU A 58 4.44 4.35 16.66
CA GLU A 58 5.54 4.50 15.73
C GLU A 58 5.26 5.55 14.66
N THR A 59 6.33 6.09 14.09
CA THR A 59 6.24 7.13 13.07
C THR A 59 5.76 6.54 11.74
N ILE A 60 4.80 7.21 11.12
CA ILE A 60 4.35 6.85 9.77
C ILE A 60 5.38 7.40 8.77
N PRO A 61 5.89 6.58 7.85
CA PRO A 61 6.83 7.06 6.82
C PRO A 61 6.25 8.20 5.99
N PRO A 62 7.09 9.14 5.51
CA PRO A 62 6.61 10.24 4.69
C PRO A 62 6.05 9.74 3.36
N ALA A 63 5.12 10.52 2.80
CA ALA A 63 4.51 10.21 1.51
C ALA A 63 5.57 10.12 0.40
N ASP A 64 5.45 9.10 -0.45
CA ASP A 64 6.27 8.97 -1.64
C ASP A 64 5.42 9.44 -2.83
N THR A 65 5.76 10.60 -3.36
CA THR A 65 4.99 11.27 -4.40
C THR A 65 5.58 11.08 -5.80
N ALA A 66 5.76 9.83 -6.22
CA ALA A 66 6.10 9.56 -7.60
C ALA A 66 4.86 9.78 -8.47
N LEU A 67 4.90 10.76 -9.37
CA LEU A 67 3.74 11.20 -10.14
C LEU A 67 3.20 10.17 -11.13
N ASP A 68 4.02 9.23 -11.58
CA ASP A 68 3.65 8.26 -12.61
C ASP A 68 3.43 6.84 -12.08
N ALA A 69 3.40 6.67 -10.77
CA ALA A 69 3.24 5.35 -10.15
C ALA A 69 1.84 5.19 -9.55
N PRO A 70 1.32 3.96 -9.51
CA PRO A 70 0.12 3.70 -8.71
C PRO A 70 0.37 4.10 -7.26
N ALA A 71 -0.66 4.62 -6.61
CA ALA A 71 -0.57 5.04 -5.22
C ALA A 71 -1.85 4.72 -4.47
N VAL A 72 -1.73 4.55 -3.17
CA VAL A 72 -2.88 4.41 -2.28
C VAL A 72 -2.82 5.52 -1.24
N SER A 73 -3.98 5.92 -0.74
CA SER A 73 -4.06 6.94 0.28
C SER A 73 -4.79 6.43 1.51
N VAL A 74 -4.35 6.89 2.68
CA VAL A 74 -4.95 6.56 3.96
C VAL A 74 -5.20 7.85 4.71
N VAL A 75 -6.39 8.01 5.25
CA VAL A 75 -6.77 9.18 6.05
C VAL A 75 -6.74 8.78 7.53
N THR A 76 -6.05 9.57 8.32
CA THR A 76 -5.97 9.36 9.78
C THR A 76 -6.46 10.59 10.53
N ALA A 77 -6.76 10.38 11.81
CA ALA A 77 -7.17 11.47 12.69
C ALA A 77 -6.03 12.46 12.98
#